data_ea1e0797a440985247eed5b1bad58a20
#
_entry.id   ea1e0797a440985247eed5b1bad58a20
#
_cell.length_a   1.000
_cell.length_b   1.000
_cell.length_c   1.000
_cell.angle_alpha   90.00
_cell.angle_beta   90.00
_cell.angle_gamma   90.00
#
_symmetry.space_group_name_H-M   'P 1'
#
loop_
_entity.id
_entity.type
_entity.pdbx_description
1 polymer ?
#
loop_
_entity_poly.entity_id
_entity_poly.type
_entity_poly.pdbx_seq_one_letter_code
_entity_poly.pdbx_strand_id
1 'polypeptide(L)' 'VKLDQFLKWQGLVGTGGEAKQRIQRGDVTVNGAIETRRGRQLAPGDAVAIDGREVLMLSPRRERGRDGGLTP' A
#
# COMPACT_ATOMS: atom_id res chain seq x y z
N VAL A 1 2.42 -7.06 3.61
CA VAL A 1 1.01 -6.67 3.56
C VAL A 1 0.49 -6.78 2.14
N LYS A 2 -0.76 -7.13 1.99
CA LYS A 2 -1.37 -7.25 0.67
C LYS A 2 -1.85 -5.91 0.18
N LEU A 3 -1.92 -5.76 -1.14
CA LEU A 3 -2.28 -4.49 -1.76
C LEU A 3 -3.62 -3.96 -1.30
N ASP A 4 -4.65 -4.82 -1.23
CA ASP A 4 -5.98 -4.38 -0.80
C ASP A 4 -5.96 -3.90 0.64
N GLN A 5 -5.22 -4.55 1.52
CA GLN A 5 -5.10 -4.14 2.91
C GLN A 5 -4.36 -2.81 3.02
N PHE A 6 -3.32 -2.65 2.21
CA PHE A 6 -2.55 -1.40 2.23
C PHE A 6 -3.42 -0.21 1.83
N LEU A 7 -4.24 -0.36 0.79
CA LEU A 7 -5.13 0.71 0.35
C LEU A 7 -6.09 1.11 1.48
N LYS A 8 -6.60 0.12 2.20
CA LYS A 8 -7.51 0.38 3.29
C LYS A 8 -6.81 1.05 4.46
N TRP A 9 -5.62 0.59 4.80
CA TRP A 9 -4.86 1.17 5.90
C TRP A 9 -4.52 2.63 5.64
N GLN A 10 -4.21 2.96 4.39
CA GLN A 10 -3.84 4.33 4.05
C GLN A 10 -5.04 5.25 3.86
N GLY A 11 -6.25 4.70 3.98
CA GLY A 11 -7.45 5.50 3.79
C GLY A 11 -7.70 5.87 2.34
N LEU A 12 -7.07 5.16 1.40
CA LEU A 12 -7.26 5.44 -0.02
C LEU A 12 -8.58 4.86 -0.52
N VAL A 13 -9.09 3.87 0.18
CA VAL A 13 -10.42 3.30 -0.07
C VAL A 13 -11.13 3.12 1.26
N GLY A 14 -12.45 3.04 1.24
CA GLY A 14 -13.23 2.94 2.46
C GLY A 14 -13.44 1.52 2.97
N THR A 15 -13.47 0.54 2.07
CA THR A 15 -13.73 -0.85 2.44
C THR A 15 -12.85 -1.78 1.62
N GLY A 16 -12.77 -3.03 2.06
CA GLY A 16 -12.06 -4.05 1.30
C GLY A 16 -12.71 -4.35 -0.04
N GLY A 17 -14.05 -4.26 -0.10
CA GLY A 17 -14.76 -4.46 -1.37
C GLY A 17 -14.44 -3.38 -2.38
N GLU A 18 -14.34 -2.13 -1.92
CA GLU A 18 -13.95 -1.04 -2.79
C GLU A 18 -12.51 -1.23 -3.27
N ALA A 19 -11.61 -1.64 -2.39
CA ALA A 19 -10.24 -1.90 -2.78
C ALA A 19 -10.18 -2.95 -3.88
N LYS A 20 -10.93 -4.04 -3.72
CA LYS A 20 -10.97 -5.10 -4.71
C LYS A 20 -11.43 -4.57 -6.06
N GLN A 21 -12.50 -3.78 -6.08
CA GLN A 21 -13.03 -3.25 -7.32
C GLN A 21 -12.03 -2.34 -8.01
N ARG A 22 -11.39 -1.44 -7.25
CA ARG A 22 -10.46 -0.49 -7.82
C ARG A 22 -9.24 -1.19 -8.39
N ILE A 23 -8.75 -2.20 -7.69
CA ILE A 23 -7.60 -2.97 -8.17
C ILE A 23 -7.96 -3.72 -9.45
N GLN A 24 -9.10 -4.39 -9.46
CA GLN A 24 -9.48 -5.19 -10.64
C GLN A 24 -9.77 -4.35 -11.85
N ARG A 25 -10.20 -3.10 -11.66
CA ARG A 25 -10.46 -2.20 -12.77
C ARG A 25 -9.19 -1.61 -13.36
N GLY A 26 -8.05 -1.80 -12.70
CA GLY A 26 -6.80 -1.22 -13.17
C GLY A 26 -6.59 0.21 -12.71
N ASP A 27 -7.29 0.64 -11.64
CA ASP A 27 -7.15 1.98 -11.11
C ASP A 27 -5.92 2.13 -10.22
N VAL A 28 -5.26 1.05 -9.88
CA VAL A 28 -4.15 1.04 -8.92
C VAL A 28 -2.88 0.63 -9.62
N THR A 29 -1.81 1.36 -9.37
CA THR A 29 -0.49 0.99 -9.88
C THR A 29 0.45 0.70 -8.71
N VAL A 30 1.40 -0.18 -8.97
CA VAL A 30 2.49 -0.47 -8.04
C VAL A 30 3.79 -0.26 -8.79
N ASN A 31 4.60 0.65 -8.29
CA ASN A 31 5.86 1.03 -8.93
C ASN A 31 5.64 1.47 -10.40
N GLY A 32 4.54 2.16 -10.64
CA GLY A 32 4.23 2.70 -11.96
C GLY A 32 3.57 1.73 -12.92
N ALA A 33 3.37 0.48 -12.52
CA ALA A 33 2.73 -0.53 -13.38
C ALA A 33 1.36 -0.90 -12.81
N ILE A 34 0.36 -0.99 -13.70
CA ILE A 34 -1.00 -1.35 -13.28
C ILE A 34 -0.99 -2.75 -12.66
N GLU A 35 -1.59 -2.85 -11.48
CA GLU A 35 -1.72 -4.13 -10.79
C GLU A 35 -3.20 -4.44 -10.62
N THR A 36 -3.62 -5.61 -11.09
CA THR A 36 -5.02 -6.01 -11.01
C THR A 36 -5.28 -7.13 -10.01
N ARG A 37 -4.24 -7.61 -9.34
CA ARG A 37 -4.39 -8.68 -8.35
C ARG A 37 -4.45 -8.08 -6.96
N ARG A 38 -5.58 -8.24 -6.28
CA ARG A 38 -5.74 -7.69 -4.94
C ARG A 38 -4.83 -8.33 -3.92
N GLY A 39 -4.42 -9.56 -4.16
CA GLY A 39 -3.56 -10.30 -3.24
C GLY A 39 -2.07 -10.05 -3.45
N ARG A 40 -1.71 -9.09 -4.27
CA ARG A 40 -0.31 -8.76 -4.49
C ARG A 40 0.37 -8.41 -3.18
N GLN A 41 1.47 -9.07 -2.88
CA GLN A 41 2.26 -8.74 -1.70
C GLN A 41 3.09 -7.50 -1.99
N LEU A 42 3.07 -6.57 -1.04
CA LEU A 42 3.89 -5.37 -1.12
C LEU A 42 5.13 -5.53 -0.25
N ALA A 43 6.23 -4.97 -0.73
CA ALA A 43 7.47 -4.95 0.02
C ALA A 43 7.80 -3.52 0.41
N PRO A 44 8.59 -3.30 1.46
CA PRO A 44 9.00 -1.95 1.81
C PRO A 44 9.66 -1.27 0.61
N GLY A 45 9.25 -0.05 0.33
CA GLY A 45 9.75 0.71 -0.81
C GLY A 45 8.86 0.64 -2.03
N ASP A 46 7.85 -0.23 -2.06
CA ASP A 46 6.92 -0.26 -3.18
C ASP A 46 6.06 1.00 -3.16
N ALA A 47 5.90 1.63 -4.33
CA ALA A 47 5.09 2.83 -4.47
C ALA A 47 3.73 2.45 -5.03
N VAL A 48 2.68 2.73 -4.29
CA VAL A 48 1.31 2.42 -4.69
C VAL A 48 0.60 3.72 -5.04
N ALA A 49 -0.02 3.77 -6.21
CA ALA A 49 -0.73 4.97 -6.64
C ALA A 49 -2.17 4.63 -7.01
N ILE A 50 -3.09 5.52 -6.63
CA ILE A 50 -4.50 5.41 -6.96
C ILE A 50 -5.09 6.82 -6.97
N ASP A 51 -5.91 7.13 -7.98
CA ASP A 51 -6.60 8.41 -8.08
C ASP A 51 -5.65 9.61 -8.01
N GLY A 52 -4.47 9.49 -8.59
CA GLY A 52 -3.50 10.57 -8.56
C GLY A 52 -2.72 10.71 -7.27
N ARG A 53 -2.95 9.83 -6.31
CA ARG A 53 -2.20 9.81 -5.05
C ARG A 53 -1.18 8.69 -5.08
N GLU A 54 0.01 8.98 -4.60
CA GLU A 54 1.04 7.96 -4.51
C GLU A 54 1.52 7.85 -3.08
N VAL A 55 1.60 6.63 -2.56
CA VAL A 55 2.03 6.38 -1.19
C VAL A 55 3.07 5.26 -1.22
N LEU A 56 4.16 5.47 -0.52
CA LEU A 56 5.19 4.45 -0.40
C LEU A 56 4.83 3.47 0.70
N MET A 57 5.04 2.20 0.42
CA MET A 57 4.90 1.16 1.44
C MET A 57 6.12 1.19 2.32
N LEU A 58 5.92 1.45 3.60
CA LEU A 58 7.00 1.43 4.59
C LEU A 58 6.78 0.29 5.55
N SER A 59 7.87 -0.26 6.06
CA SER A 59 7.75 -1.33 7.04
C SER A 59 7.06 -0.81 8.29
N PRO A 60 5.97 -1.45 8.73
CA PRO A 60 5.26 -0.96 9.91
C PRO A 60 6.06 -1.11 11.19
N ARG A 61 7.11 -1.91 11.15
CA ARG A 61 7.89 -2.11 12.35
C ARG A 61 9.00 -1.15 12.53
N ARG A 62 9.19 -0.31 11.60
CA ARG A 62 10.26 0.60 11.73
C ARG A 62 10.14 1.52 12.80
N GLU A 63 9.02 1.71 13.22
CA GLU A 63 8.84 2.57 14.24
C GLU A 63 9.41 2.15 15.41
N ARG A 64 9.99 1.78 15.67
CA ARG A 64 10.40 1.36 16.77
C ARG A 64 11.64 1.40 17.02
N GLY A 65 11.69 1.67 16.72
CA GLY A 65 12.52 1.42 16.79
C GLY A 65 13.33 2.01 17.00
N ARG A 66 13.21 2.19 16.87
CA ARG A 66 13.77 2.47 17.02
C ARG A 66 14.33 2.90 17.46
N ASP A 67 14.23 2.94 17.32
CA ASP A 67 14.64 3.13 17.81
C ASP A 67 15.14 3.40 18.21
N GLY A 68 15.18 3.56 18.33
CA GLY A 68 15.53 3.50 18.71
C GLY A 68 16.08 3.95 18.87
N GLY A 69 16.23 3.98 18.88
CA GLY A 69 16.59 4.09 18.98
C GLY A 69 17.13 4.77 18.92
N LEU A 70 17.15 4.97 18.79
CA LEU A 70 17.50 5.33 18.87
C LEU A 70 18.12 5.77 19.08
N THR A 71 18.27 5.77 18.85
CA THR A 71 18.62 5.82 19.12
C THR A 71 19.09 6.11 19.47
N PRO A 72 19.61 6.32 19.52
CA PRO A 72 19.81 6.34 19.72
C PRO A 72 19.99 6.59 20.05
#